data_202793814bd7245aa6f1b23f75339fc1
#
_entry.id   202793814bd7245aa6f1b23f75339fc1
#
_cell.length_a   1.000
_cell.length_b   1.000
_cell.length_c   1.000
_cell.angle_alpha   90.00
_cell.angle_beta   90.00
_cell.angle_gamma   90.00
#
_symmetry.space_group_name_H-M   'P 1'
#
loop_
_entity.id
_entity.type
_entity.pdbx_description
1 polymer ?
#
loop_
_entity_poly.entity_id
_entity_poly.type
_entity_poly.pdbx_seq_one_letter_code
_entity_poly.pdbx_strand_id
1 'polypeptide(L)'
;QADRTLIAVTQWLKERLRLDVSPEKTRVVDVRRSYSEFLGFKIRLRKKGKKYVVQSHMCDKAYKKVKASLTKQVGNIKFPRKGRGEAGEVRLFNSMVMGIQNYYQLATDISIDCGDIGRTVNTVLKNRLKSGKTHRLKKEGRDLTKMEIQRYGKSEQLRYIAQSKE
;
A
#
# COMPACT_ATOMS: atom_id res chain seq x y z
N GLN A 1 12.74 -31.90 -2.98
CA GLN A 1 12.09 -31.84 -1.65
C GLN A 1 10.82 -30.98 -1.68
N ALA A 2 10.84 -29.78 -2.27
CA ALA A 2 9.68 -28.88 -2.29
C ALA A 2 8.44 -29.51 -2.98
N ASP A 3 8.63 -30.21 -4.10
CA ASP A 3 7.51 -30.86 -4.82
C ASP A 3 6.91 -32.01 -4.00
N ARG A 4 7.74 -32.80 -3.29
CA ARG A 4 7.24 -33.82 -2.37
C ARG A 4 6.44 -33.22 -1.22
N THR A 5 6.91 -32.11 -0.67
CA THR A 5 6.18 -31.36 0.37
C THR A 5 4.86 -30.82 -0.16
N LEU A 6 4.82 -30.30 -1.38
CA LEU A 6 3.58 -29.82 -2.01
C LEU A 6 2.56 -30.93 -2.14
N ILE A 7 2.96 -32.11 -2.63
CA ILE A 7 2.07 -33.27 -2.76
C ILE A 7 1.51 -33.68 -1.38
N ALA A 8 2.38 -33.82 -0.37
CA ALA A 8 1.98 -34.20 0.98
C ALA A 8 1.00 -33.19 1.61
N VAL A 9 1.27 -31.87 1.45
CA VAL A 9 0.37 -30.81 1.96
C VAL A 9 -0.97 -30.83 1.23
N THR A 10 -0.95 -30.99 -0.09
CA THR A 10 -2.20 -31.05 -0.89
C THR A 10 -3.06 -32.24 -0.46
N GLN A 11 -2.43 -33.40 -0.28
CA GLN A 11 -3.14 -34.60 0.18
C GLN A 11 -3.68 -34.40 1.60
N TRP A 12 -2.90 -33.84 2.51
CA TRP A 12 -3.34 -33.57 3.89
C TRP A 12 -4.54 -32.59 3.91
N LEU A 13 -4.51 -31.52 3.10
CA LEU A 13 -5.62 -30.56 3.00
C LEU A 13 -6.90 -31.24 2.51
N LYS A 14 -6.79 -32.13 1.52
CA LYS A 14 -7.92 -32.85 0.97
C LYS A 14 -8.50 -33.84 2.00
N GLU A 15 -7.67 -34.64 2.63
CA GLU A 15 -8.10 -35.68 3.55
C GLU A 15 -8.63 -35.15 4.88
N ARG A 16 -7.95 -34.13 5.47
CA ARG A 16 -8.28 -33.62 6.79
C ARG A 16 -9.26 -32.47 6.78
N LEU A 17 -9.16 -31.57 5.83
CA LEU A 17 -9.96 -30.35 5.78
C LEU A 17 -10.99 -30.36 4.64
N ARG A 18 -10.98 -31.40 3.79
CA ARG A 18 -11.85 -31.50 2.59
C ARG A 18 -11.73 -30.27 1.68
N LEU A 19 -10.51 -29.71 1.58
CA LEU A 19 -10.19 -28.57 0.76
C LEU A 19 -9.44 -29.02 -0.50
N ASP A 20 -9.93 -28.60 -1.65
CA ASP A 20 -9.24 -28.80 -2.92
C ASP A 20 -8.31 -27.63 -3.21
N VAL A 21 -7.05 -27.95 -3.54
CA VAL A 21 -6.04 -26.96 -3.90
C VAL A 21 -6.16 -26.65 -5.39
N SER A 22 -6.25 -25.35 -5.74
CA SER A 22 -6.28 -24.92 -7.13
C SER A 22 -4.91 -25.13 -7.80
N PRO A 23 -4.79 -26.00 -8.81
CA PRO A 23 -3.52 -26.23 -9.50
C PRO A 23 -2.95 -24.97 -10.16
N GLU A 24 -3.81 -24.13 -10.71
CA GLU A 24 -3.44 -22.89 -11.40
C GLU A 24 -2.80 -21.86 -10.47
N LYS A 25 -3.17 -21.87 -9.19
CA LYS A 25 -2.68 -20.92 -8.17
C LYS A 25 -1.56 -21.49 -7.30
N THR A 26 -1.28 -22.79 -7.44
CA THR A 26 -0.31 -23.48 -6.62
C THR A 26 0.98 -23.73 -7.41
N ARG A 27 2.08 -23.18 -6.93
CA ARG A 27 3.38 -23.36 -7.57
C ARG A 27 4.51 -23.33 -6.53
N VAL A 28 5.56 -24.06 -6.80
CA VAL A 28 6.82 -23.96 -6.06
C VAL A 28 7.65 -22.83 -6.65
N VAL A 29 8.09 -21.89 -5.81
CA VAL A 29 8.91 -20.74 -6.22
C VAL A 29 10.23 -20.76 -5.48
N ASP A 30 11.35 -20.69 -6.21
CA ASP A 30 12.66 -20.43 -5.61
C ASP A 30 12.79 -18.93 -5.27
N VAL A 31 12.55 -18.61 -4.00
CA VAL A 31 12.58 -17.24 -3.48
C VAL A 31 13.97 -16.58 -3.50
N ARG A 32 15.05 -17.33 -3.82
CA ARG A 32 16.39 -16.77 -4.03
C ARG A 32 16.51 -16.16 -5.44
N ARG A 33 15.74 -16.65 -6.40
CA ARG A 33 15.79 -16.24 -7.80
C ARG A 33 14.64 -15.32 -8.21
N SER A 34 13.44 -15.57 -7.65
CA SER A 34 12.24 -14.83 -8.03
C SER A 34 11.39 -14.44 -6.81
N TYR A 35 10.49 -13.49 -7.01
CA TYR A 35 9.54 -13.12 -6.00
C TYR A 35 8.42 -14.15 -5.89
N SER A 36 8.04 -14.48 -4.67
CA SER A 36 6.79 -15.17 -4.35
C SER A 36 5.77 -14.14 -3.89
N GLU A 37 4.54 -14.20 -4.41
CA GLU A 37 3.46 -13.32 -3.99
C GLU A 37 2.56 -14.02 -2.99
N PHE A 38 2.30 -13.35 -1.86
CA PHE A 38 1.43 -13.85 -0.81
C PHE A 38 0.70 -12.68 -0.12
N LEU A 39 -0.61 -12.76 -0.04
CA LEU A 39 -1.47 -11.76 0.62
C LEU A 39 -1.17 -10.31 0.25
N GLY A 40 -0.88 -10.04 -1.01
CA GLY A 40 -0.59 -8.68 -1.48
C GLY A 40 0.86 -8.22 -1.26
N PHE A 41 1.69 -9.09 -0.72
CA PHE A 41 3.14 -8.90 -0.61
C PHE A 41 3.87 -9.68 -1.68
N LYS A 42 5.02 -9.17 -2.13
CA LYS A 42 6.02 -9.92 -2.89
C LYS A 42 7.26 -10.08 -2.03
N ILE A 43 7.73 -11.31 -1.90
CA ILE A 43 8.78 -11.71 -0.98
C ILE A 43 9.89 -12.41 -1.76
N ARG A 44 11.13 -12.09 -1.47
CA ARG A 44 12.32 -12.81 -1.95
C ARG A 44 13.42 -12.84 -0.91
N LEU A 45 14.42 -13.69 -1.13
CA LEU A 45 15.65 -13.69 -0.36
C LEU A 45 16.73 -12.92 -1.13
N ARG A 46 17.31 -11.91 -0.49
CA ARG A 46 18.45 -11.15 -1.01
C ARG A 46 19.72 -11.52 -0.25
N LYS A 47 20.80 -11.77 -0.98
CA LYS A 47 22.13 -11.99 -0.37
C LYS A 47 22.67 -10.66 0.16
N LYS A 48 23.03 -10.62 1.45
CA LYS A 48 23.68 -9.48 2.10
C LYS A 48 24.94 -9.99 2.79
N GLY A 49 26.08 -9.82 2.13
CA GLY A 49 27.35 -10.43 2.58
C GLY A 49 27.27 -11.96 2.57
N LYS A 50 27.55 -12.58 3.70
CA LYS A 50 27.49 -14.05 3.87
C LYS A 50 26.10 -14.60 4.21
N LYS A 51 25.10 -13.75 4.45
CA LYS A 51 23.75 -14.14 4.89
C LYS A 51 22.69 -13.82 3.82
N TYR A 52 21.58 -14.52 3.89
CA TYR A 52 20.36 -14.18 3.17
C TYR A 52 19.40 -13.42 4.10
N VAL A 53 18.82 -12.34 3.61
CA VAL A 53 17.82 -11.55 4.31
C VAL A 53 16.52 -11.56 3.52
N VAL A 54 15.40 -11.56 4.22
CA VAL A 54 14.09 -11.44 3.59
C VAL A 54 13.91 -10.02 3.11
N GLN A 55 13.55 -9.87 1.85
CA GLN A 55 13.12 -8.61 1.25
C GLN A 55 11.66 -8.73 0.85
N SER A 56 10.83 -7.84 1.36
CA SER A 56 9.40 -7.83 1.07
C SER A 56 8.91 -6.43 0.72
N HIS A 57 8.02 -6.37 -0.28
CA HIS A 57 7.39 -5.17 -0.82
C HIS A 57 5.89 -5.39 -0.98
N MET A 58 5.15 -4.36 -1.33
CA MET A 58 3.83 -4.55 -1.93
C MET A 58 3.96 -5.34 -3.24
N CYS A 59 3.04 -6.28 -3.52
CA CYS A 59 2.98 -6.87 -4.86
C CYS A 59 2.56 -5.81 -5.88
N ASP A 60 2.94 -5.99 -7.15
CA ASP A 60 2.76 -4.97 -8.18
C ASP A 60 1.28 -4.61 -8.41
N LYS A 61 0.40 -5.60 -8.30
CA LYS A 61 -1.06 -5.39 -8.38
C LYS A 61 -1.57 -4.54 -7.23
N ALA A 62 -1.15 -4.83 -6.01
CA ALA A 62 -1.54 -4.07 -4.82
C ALA A 62 -0.99 -2.65 -4.87
N TYR A 63 0.27 -2.47 -5.24
CA TYR A 63 0.91 -1.18 -5.41
C TYR A 63 0.14 -0.28 -6.40
N LYS A 64 -0.17 -0.79 -7.59
CA LYS A 64 -0.96 -0.06 -8.60
C LYS A 64 -2.35 0.29 -8.07
N LYS A 65 -3.02 -0.64 -7.39
CA LYS A 65 -4.35 -0.43 -6.80
C LYS A 65 -4.34 0.65 -5.73
N VAL A 66 -3.38 0.60 -4.81
CA VAL A 66 -3.21 1.61 -3.73
C VAL A 66 -2.96 2.99 -4.33
N LYS A 67 -2.00 3.10 -5.25
CA LYS A 67 -1.66 4.35 -5.94
C LYS A 67 -2.87 4.95 -6.67
N ALA A 68 -3.61 4.13 -7.40
CA ALA A 68 -4.81 4.56 -8.13
C ALA A 68 -5.93 5.00 -7.19
N SER A 69 -6.18 4.25 -6.10
CA SER A 69 -7.25 4.56 -5.15
C SER A 69 -7.00 5.88 -4.41
N LEU A 70 -5.78 6.12 -3.93
CA LEU A 70 -5.41 7.37 -3.28
C LEU A 70 -5.47 8.55 -4.25
N THR A 71 -4.99 8.39 -5.49
CA THR A 71 -5.07 9.42 -6.53
C THR A 71 -6.52 9.76 -6.88
N LYS A 72 -7.38 8.75 -6.96
CA LYS A 72 -8.83 8.94 -7.17
C LYS A 72 -9.45 9.71 -6.01
N GLN A 73 -9.08 9.38 -4.76
CA GLN A 73 -9.61 10.05 -3.58
C GLN A 73 -9.18 11.52 -3.50
N VAL A 74 -7.96 11.86 -3.95
CA VAL A 74 -7.55 13.27 -4.12
C VAL A 74 -8.50 14.03 -5.08
N GLY A 75 -9.02 13.35 -6.10
CA GLY A 75 -10.06 13.91 -6.98
C GLY A 75 -11.36 14.22 -6.23
N ASN A 76 -11.77 13.34 -5.35
CA ASN A 76 -12.98 13.52 -4.53
C ASN A 76 -12.83 14.68 -3.51
N ILE A 77 -11.63 14.94 -3.01
CA ILE A 77 -11.37 16.11 -2.15
C ILE A 77 -11.67 17.39 -2.91
N LYS A 78 -11.25 17.49 -4.18
CA LYS A 78 -11.51 18.67 -5.03
C LYS A 78 -12.99 18.78 -5.43
N PHE A 79 -13.62 17.65 -5.72
CA PHE A 79 -15.02 17.55 -6.12
C PHE A 79 -15.74 16.57 -5.20
N PRO A 80 -16.18 17.04 -4.01
CA PRO A 80 -16.77 16.16 -3.01
C PRO A 80 -18.03 15.48 -3.52
N ARG A 81 -18.21 14.23 -3.13
CA ARG A 81 -19.43 13.48 -3.42
C ARG A 81 -20.62 14.07 -2.66
N LYS A 82 -21.81 13.99 -3.26
CA LYS A 82 -23.04 14.43 -2.62
C LYS A 82 -23.18 13.87 -1.20
N GLY A 83 -23.46 14.74 -0.23
CA GLY A 83 -23.69 14.37 1.17
C GLY A 83 -22.43 14.21 2.04
N ARG A 84 -21.20 14.28 1.49
CA ARG A 84 -20.00 14.06 2.30
C ARG A 84 -19.20 15.34 2.62
N GLY A 85 -19.16 16.30 1.72
CA GLY A 85 -18.35 17.51 1.86
C GLY A 85 -16.84 17.27 1.80
N GLU A 86 -16.06 18.35 1.74
CA GLU A 86 -14.59 18.30 1.64
C GLU A 86 -13.94 17.64 2.87
N ALA A 87 -14.35 18.06 4.07
CA ALA A 87 -13.82 17.52 5.31
C ALA A 87 -14.06 16.00 5.44
N GLY A 88 -15.22 15.52 4.97
CA GLY A 88 -15.53 14.08 4.94
C GLY A 88 -14.64 13.31 3.97
N GLU A 89 -14.31 13.89 2.80
CA GLU A 89 -13.41 13.27 1.81
C GLU A 89 -11.95 13.26 2.31
N VAL A 90 -11.52 14.28 3.06
CA VAL A 90 -10.20 14.33 3.70
C VAL A 90 -10.09 13.27 4.79
N ARG A 91 -11.11 13.15 5.66
CA ARG A 91 -11.14 12.09 6.69
C ARG A 91 -11.07 10.70 6.06
N LEU A 92 -11.82 10.46 4.98
CA LEU A 92 -11.74 9.19 4.25
C LEU A 92 -10.33 8.94 3.68
N PHE A 93 -9.71 9.97 3.09
CA PHE A 93 -8.34 9.86 2.58
C PHE A 93 -7.37 9.44 3.69
N ASN A 94 -7.44 10.09 4.85
CA ASN A 94 -6.59 9.75 5.99
C ASN A 94 -6.83 8.31 6.49
N SER A 95 -8.11 7.88 6.57
CA SER A 95 -8.44 6.50 6.93
C SER A 95 -7.89 5.47 5.94
N MET A 96 -7.92 5.80 4.63
CA MET A 96 -7.32 4.93 3.61
C MET A 96 -5.80 4.82 3.79
N VAL A 97 -5.10 5.94 4.06
CA VAL A 97 -3.66 5.94 4.29
C VAL A 97 -3.31 5.13 5.53
N MET A 98 -4.02 5.34 6.64
CA MET A 98 -3.81 4.57 7.88
C MET A 98 -4.05 3.06 7.66
N GLY A 99 -5.10 2.69 6.94
CA GLY A 99 -5.37 1.29 6.61
C GLY A 99 -4.25 0.65 5.79
N ILE A 100 -3.72 1.37 4.82
CA ILE A 100 -2.58 0.92 4.01
C ILE A 100 -1.33 0.76 4.88
N GLN A 101 -1.03 1.73 5.74
CA GLN A 101 0.10 1.67 6.67
C GLN A 101 0.00 0.47 7.59
N ASN A 102 -1.16 0.30 8.24
CA ASN A 102 -1.37 -0.78 9.19
C ASN A 102 -1.26 -2.17 8.53
N TYR A 103 -1.74 -2.30 7.28
CA TYR A 103 -1.67 -3.57 6.57
C TYR A 103 -0.25 -3.91 6.11
N TYR A 104 0.47 -2.93 5.54
CA TYR A 104 1.77 -3.17 4.92
C TYR A 104 2.98 -2.92 5.82
N GLN A 105 2.78 -2.50 7.09
CA GLN A 105 3.89 -2.23 8.04
C GLN A 105 4.83 -3.42 8.27
N LEU A 106 4.38 -4.64 7.98
CA LEU A 106 5.17 -5.86 8.12
C LEU A 106 6.20 -6.06 7.00
N ALA A 107 6.08 -5.33 5.89
CA ALA A 107 7.03 -5.43 4.78
C ALA A 107 8.34 -4.71 5.10
N THR A 108 9.48 -5.34 4.81
CA THR A 108 10.81 -4.81 5.14
C THR A 108 11.17 -3.54 4.37
N ASP A 109 10.73 -3.43 3.11
CA ASP A 109 11.05 -2.31 2.21
C ASP A 109 9.83 -1.44 1.91
N ILE A 110 8.82 -1.45 2.79
CA ILE A 110 7.58 -0.69 2.63
C ILE A 110 7.82 0.81 2.52
N SER A 111 8.88 1.33 3.14
CA SER A 111 9.23 2.75 3.06
C SER A 111 9.51 3.22 1.63
N ILE A 112 10.09 2.33 0.80
CA ILE A 112 10.38 2.62 -0.61
C ILE A 112 9.07 2.74 -1.38
N ASP A 113 8.19 1.73 -1.25
CA ASP A 113 6.91 1.67 -1.95
C ASP A 113 6.00 2.84 -1.54
N CYS A 114 5.88 3.05 -0.24
CA CYS A 114 5.09 4.15 0.31
C CYS A 114 5.68 5.52 -0.04
N GLY A 115 7.00 5.67 -0.06
CA GLY A 115 7.67 6.91 -0.46
C GLY A 115 7.37 7.28 -1.91
N ASP A 116 7.34 6.30 -2.82
CA ASP A 116 7.02 6.54 -4.22
C ASP A 116 5.53 6.86 -4.44
N ILE A 117 4.63 6.10 -3.80
CA ILE A 117 3.19 6.38 -3.81
C ILE A 117 2.95 7.79 -3.27
N GLY A 118 3.56 8.13 -2.15
CA GLY A 118 3.40 9.42 -1.51
C GLY A 118 3.87 10.59 -2.38
N ARG A 119 5.02 10.48 -3.05
CA ARG A 119 5.48 11.50 -4.01
C ARG A 119 4.47 11.73 -5.12
N THR A 120 3.94 10.65 -5.69
CA THR A 120 2.92 10.75 -6.75
C THR A 120 1.65 11.42 -6.23
N VAL A 121 1.11 10.94 -5.11
CA VAL A 121 -0.12 11.46 -4.52
C VAL A 121 0.02 12.94 -4.14
N ASN A 122 1.15 13.34 -3.53
CA ASN A 122 1.43 14.73 -3.19
C ASN A 122 1.51 15.63 -4.44
N THR A 123 2.14 15.15 -5.51
CA THR A 123 2.20 15.88 -6.77
C THR A 123 0.80 16.11 -7.35
N VAL A 124 -0.03 15.07 -7.36
CA VAL A 124 -1.41 15.17 -7.83
C VAL A 124 -2.23 16.12 -6.96
N LEU A 125 -2.08 16.02 -5.63
CA LEU A 125 -2.75 16.89 -4.66
C LEU A 125 -2.37 18.36 -4.91
N LYS A 126 -1.07 18.66 -4.96
CA LYS A 126 -0.58 20.03 -5.24
C LYS A 126 -1.11 20.57 -6.56
N ASN A 127 -1.07 19.80 -7.63
CA ASN A 127 -1.55 20.22 -8.94
C ASN A 127 -3.07 20.48 -8.93
N ARG A 128 -3.85 19.62 -8.30
CA ARG A 128 -5.30 19.77 -8.22
C ARG A 128 -5.74 20.94 -7.36
N LEU A 129 -5.04 21.21 -6.27
CA LEU A 129 -5.32 22.38 -5.41
C LEU A 129 -4.90 23.68 -6.07
N LYS A 130 -3.79 23.71 -6.85
CA LYS A 130 -3.36 24.89 -7.60
C LYS A 130 -4.30 25.26 -8.73
N SER A 131 -4.87 24.29 -9.43
CA SER A 131 -5.74 24.48 -10.60
C SER A 131 -7.20 24.80 -10.22
N GLY A 132 -7.51 25.05 -8.95
CA GLY A 132 -8.87 25.20 -8.48
C GLY A 132 -9.49 26.56 -8.76
N LYS A 133 -10.72 26.56 -9.26
CA LYS A 133 -11.64 27.72 -9.29
C LYS A 133 -12.06 28.15 -7.86
N THR A 134 -11.72 27.40 -6.83
CA THR A 134 -12.13 27.60 -5.46
C THR A 134 -11.04 28.30 -4.65
N HIS A 135 -11.20 29.60 -4.47
CA HIS A 135 -10.34 30.43 -3.60
C HIS A 135 -10.29 29.92 -2.16
N ARG A 136 -11.32 29.20 -1.71
CA ARG A 136 -11.48 28.56 -0.43
C ARG A 136 -10.51 27.40 -0.24
N LEU A 137 -10.42 26.48 -1.20
CA LEU A 137 -9.44 25.38 -1.19
C LEU A 137 -7.99 25.87 -1.25
N LYS A 138 -7.71 27.06 -1.80
CA LYS A 138 -6.36 27.65 -1.78
C LYS A 138 -5.95 28.07 -0.37
N LYS A 139 -6.88 28.51 0.47
CA LYS A 139 -6.63 28.94 1.83
C LYS A 139 -6.52 27.72 2.79
N GLU A 140 -7.46 26.78 2.69
CA GLU A 140 -7.47 25.50 3.42
C GLU A 140 -6.44 24.51 2.82
N GLY A 141 -6.18 24.57 1.53
CA GLY A 141 -5.20 23.75 0.84
C GLY A 141 -3.76 24.07 1.15
N ARG A 142 -3.45 25.22 1.73
CA ARG A 142 -2.12 25.45 2.36
C ARG A 142 -1.92 24.54 3.56
N ASP A 143 -2.96 24.24 4.29
CA ASP A 143 -2.91 23.32 5.41
C ASP A 143 -2.95 21.85 4.93
N LEU A 144 -3.62 21.56 3.81
CA LEU A 144 -3.61 20.24 3.16
C LEU A 144 -2.30 19.95 2.39
N THR A 145 -1.62 20.99 1.87
CA THR A 145 -0.29 20.81 1.25
C THR A 145 0.82 20.62 2.28
N LYS A 146 0.54 20.87 3.56
CA LYS A 146 1.37 20.47 4.68
C LYS A 146 1.14 19.02 5.12
N MET A 147 0.36 18.25 4.36
CA MET A 147 0.34 16.78 4.52
C MET A 147 1.74 16.24 4.26
N GLU A 148 2.53 16.22 5.29
CA GLU A 148 3.84 15.61 5.26
C GLU A 148 3.68 14.11 5.38
N ILE A 149 4.31 13.40 4.45
CA ILE A 149 4.54 11.99 4.59
C ILE A 149 5.62 11.86 5.64
N GLN A 150 5.25 11.60 6.87
CA GLN A 150 6.23 11.34 7.92
C GLN A 150 6.71 9.89 7.86
N ARG A 151 8.01 9.73 7.82
CA ARG A 151 8.65 8.43 7.99
C ARG A 151 8.81 8.16 9.48
N TYR A 152 8.40 6.97 9.90
CA TYR A 152 8.40 6.59 11.29
C TYR A 152 9.42 5.50 11.60
N GLY A 153 10.41 5.84 12.47
CA GLY A 153 11.35 4.91 13.10
C GLY A 153 12.18 4.05 12.13
N LYS A 154 12.77 2.98 12.65
CA LYS A 154 13.54 2.00 11.83
C LYS A 154 12.67 1.21 10.83
N SER A 155 11.40 1.10 11.07
CA SER A 155 10.37 0.65 10.12
C SER A 155 9.68 1.88 9.56
N GLU A 156 10.33 2.58 8.65
CA GLU A 156 9.83 3.80 8.03
C GLU A 156 8.39 3.61 7.51
N GLN A 157 7.43 4.09 8.27
CA GLN A 157 6.01 4.04 7.91
C GLN A 157 5.60 5.37 7.31
N LEU A 158 4.77 5.28 6.29
CA LEU A 158 4.16 6.46 5.70
C LEU A 158 3.07 6.96 6.64
N ARG A 159 3.20 8.17 7.18
CA ARG A 159 2.12 8.87 7.88
C ARG A 159 1.70 10.10 7.11
N TYR A 160 0.42 10.24 6.94
CA TYR A 160 -0.20 11.50 6.56
C TYR A 160 -0.69 12.19 7.82
N ILE A 161 -0.18 13.39 8.07
CA ILE A 161 -0.74 14.27 9.07
C ILE A 161 -1.57 15.30 8.30
N ALA A 162 -2.87 15.09 8.26
CA ALA A 162 -3.76 16.20 8.05
C ALA A 162 -3.84 16.91 9.42
N GLN A 163 -3.22 18.07 9.55
CA GLN A 163 -3.56 18.97 10.64
C GLN A 163 -4.98 19.48 10.34
N SER A 164 -6.00 18.77 10.85
CA SER A 164 -7.29 19.36 11.07
C SER A 164 -7.07 20.43 12.14
N LYS A 165 -7.14 21.69 11.77
CA LYS A 165 -7.47 22.71 12.75
C LYS A 165 -8.91 22.42 13.18
N GLU A 166 -9.08 21.93 14.41
CA GLU A 166 -10.30 22.07 15.15
C GLU A 166 -10.69 23.54 15.29
#